data_e60e0c7ee7bae60ab02cba766a8aa7d2
#
_entry.id   e60e0c7ee7bae60ab02cba766a8aa7d2
#
_cell.length_a   1.000
_cell.length_b   1.000
_cell.length_c   1.000
_cell.angle_alpha   90.00
_cell.angle_beta   90.00
_cell.angle_gamma   90.00
#
_symmetry.space_group_name_H-M   'P 1'
#
loop_
_entity.id
_entity.type
_entity.pdbx_description
1 polymer ?
#
loop_
_entity_poly.entity_id
_entity_poly.type
_entity_poly.pdbx_seq_one_letter_code
_entity_poly.pdbx_strand_id
1 'polypeptide(L)'
;MLLAVNLQSATLDLPTLSLVAICIAGLLGLFLIIDWMQQRNVRALAWWGSAYLIGASAMALGTMPTPIIQLPPIVPGALTFLACGMIWNGVRLFQGRRVLPFATFIGAALWLGIGQIPGALDDGRGPVLGALIVPLYTFFIAIELWRERRRTRYSRAAAIVVPCLHAGIFLVPLVMRALLPAGHDTIWLTVFTLETILYAVGTAFIVMLMVKDHHVHVYRTAACTDHLTGLLSRRAFMDNALTLCAHQAKRSEPVAMLLFDLDHFKAINDRFGHAAGDHVLRLFGQVVRAGTRADDIIGRFGGEEFIAIVPGGLESATKIAERVRSGFEAAGVTVGTHSVGATVSIGAAISYDAVTSIDSLIASADAALYRAKHDGRNRVHIAEQEMANERARLIAAARRARPVKSGAFTRLSRRNITG
;
A
#
# COMPACT_ATOMS: atom_id res chain seq x y z
N MET A 1 -36.09 -9.43 44.21
CA MET A 1 -35.44 -8.72 45.32
C MET A 1 -34.09 -9.36 45.60
N LEU A 2 -33.17 -9.32 44.62
CA LEU A 2 -31.79 -9.83 44.79
C LEU A 2 -31.00 -9.39 43.53
N LEU A 3 -30.70 -8.09 43.41
CA LEU A 3 -29.67 -7.51 42.53
C LEU A 3 -29.60 -5.97 42.73
N ALA A 4 -29.78 -5.52 43.97
CA ALA A 4 -29.22 -4.25 44.40
C ALA A 4 -27.76 -4.52 44.78
N VAL A 5 -26.92 -4.78 43.77
CA VAL A 5 -25.47 -4.72 43.96
C VAL A 5 -25.14 -3.30 44.41
N ASN A 6 -24.58 -3.27 45.61
CA ASN A 6 -24.20 -2.07 46.33
C ASN A 6 -23.19 -1.26 45.50
N LEU A 7 -23.64 -0.45 44.56
CA LEU A 7 -22.84 0.42 43.69
C LEU A 7 -22.12 1.56 44.47
N GLN A 8 -22.40 1.67 45.79
CA GLN A 8 -21.77 2.65 46.66
C GLN A 8 -20.34 2.30 47.12
N SER A 9 -19.86 1.05 46.93
CA SER A 9 -18.52 0.63 47.36
C SER A 9 -17.51 0.45 46.23
N ALA A 10 -17.88 0.70 44.98
CA ALA A 10 -16.99 0.65 43.83
C ALA A 10 -16.75 2.05 43.21
N THR A 11 -16.50 3.04 44.07
CA THR A 11 -15.90 4.30 43.59
C THR A 11 -14.45 4.00 43.21
N LEU A 12 -14.18 3.87 41.90
CA LEU A 12 -12.81 3.84 41.39
C LEU A 12 -12.06 5.07 41.94
N ASP A 13 -11.08 4.83 42.81
CA ASP A 13 -10.29 5.87 43.43
C ASP A 13 -9.50 6.63 42.36
N LEU A 14 -9.77 7.93 42.21
CA LEU A 14 -9.17 8.77 41.18
C LEU A 14 -7.63 8.81 41.23
N PRO A 15 -6.96 8.90 42.40
CA PRO A 15 -5.51 8.78 42.48
C PRO A 15 -4.97 7.47 41.89
N THR A 16 -5.62 6.34 42.21
CA THR A 16 -5.23 5.02 41.69
C THR A 16 -5.39 4.95 40.15
N LEU A 17 -6.50 5.45 39.63
CA LEU A 17 -6.70 5.52 38.17
C LEU A 17 -5.67 6.42 37.47
N SER A 18 -5.33 7.55 38.09
CA SER A 18 -4.30 8.46 37.56
C SER A 18 -2.93 7.79 37.55
N LEU A 19 -2.57 7.07 38.61
CA LEU A 19 -1.33 6.31 38.67
C LEU A 19 -1.26 5.24 37.57
N VAL A 20 -2.34 4.49 37.39
CA VAL A 20 -2.44 3.49 36.30
C VAL A 20 -2.29 4.14 34.94
N ALA A 21 -2.93 5.29 34.70
CA ALA A 21 -2.82 6.02 33.44
C ALA A 21 -1.38 6.48 33.16
N ILE A 22 -0.70 7.02 34.18
CA ILE A 22 0.71 7.44 34.12
C ILE A 22 1.61 6.25 33.75
N CYS A 23 1.44 5.13 34.47
CA CYS A 23 2.23 3.92 34.19
C CYS A 23 2.01 3.38 32.78
N ILE A 24 0.75 3.28 32.36
CA ILE A 24 0.41 2.80 31.00
C ILE A 24 1.00 3.73 29.94
N ALA A 25 0.78 5.04 30.05
CA ALA A 25 1.32 5.99 29.07
C ALA A 25 2.86 5.97 29.06
N GLY A 26 3.50 5.89 30.22
CA GLY A 26 4.96 5.77 30.34
C GLY A 26 5.50 4.51 29.67
N LEU A 27 4.89 3.35 29.96
CA LEU A 27 5.27 2.07 29.33
C LEU A 27 5.06 2.07 27.82
N LEU A 28 3.94 2.60 27.34
CA LEU A 28 3.68 2.73 25.89
C LEU A 28 4.68 3.67 25.23
N GLY A 29 5.03 4.78 25.87
CA GLY A 29 6.04 5.70 25.39
C GLY A 29 7.42 5.04 25.27
N LEU A 30 7.86 4.31 26.30
CA LEU A 30 9.10 3.53 26.28
C LEU A 30 9.08 2.46 25.19
N PHE A 31 7.97 1.74 25.06
CA PHE A 31 7.79 0.73 24.03
C PHE A 31 7.98 1.33 22.60
N LEU A 32 7.34 2.47 22.31
CA LEU A 32 7.48 3.14 21.02
C LEU A 32 8.90 3.66 20.77
N ILE A 33 9.62 4.11 21.79
CA ILE A 33 11.03 4.51 21.69
C ILE A 33 11.92 3.30 21.39
N ILE A 34 11.70 2.17 22.07
CA ILE A 34 12.44 0.91 21.84
C ILE A 34 12.18 0.42 20.39
N ASP A 35 10.93 0.44 19.94
CA ASP A 35 10.58 0.08 18.57
C ASP A 35 11.27 1.02 17.53
N TRP A 36 11.30 2.32 17.81
CA TRP A 36 12.11 3.25 17.00
C TRP A 36 13.60 2.92 16.99
N MET A 37 14.18 2.50 18.12
CA MET A 37 15.61 2.13 18.17
C MET A 37 15.91 0.93 17.27
N GLN A 38 14.98 0.00 17.12
CA GLN A 38 15.06 -1.14 16.22
C GLN A 38 14.81 -0.74 14.76
N GLN A 39 13.96 0.27 14.54
CA GLN A 39 13.45 0.68 13.23
C GLN A 39 13.67 2.18 12.98
N ARG A 40 14.93 2.60 12.97
CA ARG A 40 15.33 4.03 12.85
C ARG A 40 14.79 4.76 11.63
N ASN A 41 14.35 4.02 10.61
CA ASN A 41 13.74 4.58 9.41
C ASN A 41 12.36 5.21 9.68
N VAL A 42 11.64 4.74 10.70
CA VAL A 42 10.30 5.24 11.06
C VAL A 42 10.44 6.31 12.17
N ARG A 43 10.94 7.49 11.79
CA ARG A 43 11.18 8.60 12.74
C ARG A 43 9.94 9.03 13.55
N ALA A 44 8.74 8.77 13.02
CA ALA A 44 7.47 9.06 13.68
C ALA A 44 7.34 8.37 15.05
N LEU A 45 7.88 7.15 15.19
CA LEU A 45 7.86 6.40 16.46
C LEU A 45 8.55 7.14 17.59
N ALA A 46 9.69 7.80 17.31
CA ALA A 46 10.38 8.62 18.31
C ALA A 46 9.51 9.82 18.75
N TRP A 47 8.81 10.48 17.83
CA TRP A 47 7.92 11.59 18.14
C TRP A 47 6.74 11.15 18.99
N TRP A 48 6.07 10.05 18.61
CA TRP A 48 4.95 9.51 19.37
C TRP A 48 5.40 8.99 20.75
N GLY A 49 6.50 8.22 20.82
CA GLY A 49 7.04 7.74 22.10
C GLY A 49 7.38 8.87 23.04
N SER A 50 8.07 9.91 22.57
CA SER A 50 8.38 11.11 23.35
C SER A 50 7.12 11.86 23.79
N ALA A 51 6.09 11.94 22.93
CA ALA A 51 4.82 12.57 23.29
C ALA A 51 4.12 11.82 24.43
N TYR A 52 4.10 10.49 24.38
CA TYR A 52 3.55 9.67 25.47
C TYR A 52 4.30 9.87 26.80
N LEU A 53 5.63 9.91 26.77
CA LEU A 53 6.45 10.16 27.97
C LEU A 53 6.20 11.57 28.53
N ILE A 54 6.11 12.58 27.69
CA ILE A 54 5.80 13.96 28.11
C ILE A 54 4.37 14.04 28.66
N GLY A 55 3.40 13.37 28.03
CA GLY A 55 2.03 13.30 28.50
C GLY A 55 1.90 12.61 29.86
N ALA A 56 2.61 11.48 30.06
CA ALA A 56 2.69 10.80 31.36
C ALA A 56 3.31 11.69 32.44
N SER A 57 4.38 12.43 32.09
CA SER A 57 5.02 13.39 33.01
C SER A 57 4.07 14.56 33.35
N ALA A 58 3.35 15.06 32.35
CA ALA A 58 2.35 16.12 32.57
C ALA A 58 1.26 15.66 33.55
N MET A 59 0.74 14.44 33.34
CA MET A 59 -0.27 13.86 34.23
C MET A 59 0.26 13.63 35.65
N ALA A 60 1.49 13.11 35.79
CA ALA A 60 2.12 12.93 37.10
C ALA A 60 2.27 14.25 37.87
N LEU A 61 2.75 15.31 37.18
CA LEU A 61 2.91 16.64 37.76
C LEU A 61 1.57 17.31 38.14
N GLY A 62 0.49 16.97 37.41
CA GLY A 62 -0.84 17.54 37.65
C GLY A 62 -1.65 16.84 38.73
N THR A 63 -1.37 15.54 39.01
CA THR A 63 -2.23 14.72 39.88
C THR A 63 -1.54 14.26 41.17
N MET A 64 -0.20 14.18 41.19
CA MET A 64 0.53 13.73 42.37
C MET A 64 0.94 14.92 43.24
N PRO A 65 0.60 14.90 44.54
CA PRO A 65 1.11 15.87 45.48
C PRO A 65 2.63 15.63 45.64
N THR A 66 3.43 16.53 45.08
CA THR A 66 4.89 16.45 45.22
C THR A 66 5.36 17.40 46.32
N PRO A 67 5.88 16.88 47.47
CA PRO A 67 6.44 17.74 48.49
C PRO A 67 7.78 18.39 48.11
N ILE A 68 8.38 17.94 47.01
CA ILE A 68 9.76 18.30 46.62
C ILE A 68 9.81 19.42 45.59
N ILE A 69 8.82 19.50 44.64
CA ILE A 69 8.82 20.49 43.56
C ILE A 69 7.42 21.09 43.43
N GLN A 70 7.25 22.30 43.86
CA GLN A 70 6.02 23.08 43.65
C GLN A 70 6.12 23.80 42.29
N LEU A 71 5.72 23.09 41.21
CA LEU A 71 5.61 23.73 39.89
C LEU A 71 4.29 24.49 39.80
N PRO A 72 4.27 25.65 39.12
CA PRO A 72 3.04 26.35 38.80
C PRO A 72 2.02 25.42 38.11
N PRO A 73 0.73 25.46 38.45
CA PRO A 73 -0.30 24.58 37.86
C PRO A 73 -0.40 24.66 36.31
N ILE A 74 0.13 25.73 35.71
CA ILE A 74 0.18 25.93 34.29
C ILE A 74 1.13 24.97 33.55
N VAL A 75 2.16 24.44 34.21
CA VAL A 75 3.20 23.59 33.62
C VAL A 75 2.65 22.27 33.10
N PRO A 76 1.85 21.51 33.85
CA PRO A 76 1.23 20.27 33.36
C PRO A 76 0.42 20.47 32.08
N GLY A 77 -0.38 21.54 32.01
CA GLY A 77 -1.14 21.89 30.80
C GLY A 77 -0.24 22.18 29.60
N ALA A 78 0.81 22.96 29.79
CA ALA A 78 1.78 23.26 28.73
C ALA A 78 2.45 21.99 28.18
N LEU A 79 2.84 21.05 29.05
CA LEU A 79 3.41 19.76 28.64
C LEU A 79 2.39 18.90 27.88
N THR A 80 1.12 18.90 28.30
CA THR A 80 0.05 18.17 27.59
C THR A 80 -0.12 18.69 26.16
N PHE A 81 -0.16 20.03 25.96
CA PHE A 81 -0.31 20.58 24.61
C PHE A 81 0.94 20.44 23.75
N LEU A 82 2.12 20.42 24.37
CA LEU A 82 3.36 20.04 23.69
C LEU A 82 3.27 18.61 23.15
N ALA A 83 2.81 17.66 24.00
CA ALA A 83 2.61 16.27 23.58
C ALA A 83 1.61 16.17 22.40
N CYS A 84 0.49 16.90 22.44
CA CYS A 84 -0.46 16.95 21.31
C CYS A 84 0.20 17.43 20.00
N GLY A 85 1.00 18.48 20.06
CA GLY A 85 1.74 19.00 18.90
C GLY A 85 2.77 17.99 18.37
N MET A 86 3.41 17.24 19.27
CA MET A 86 4.33 16.17 18.87
C MET A 86 3.60 14.99 18.21
N ILE A 87 2.42 14.61 18.68
CA ILE A 87 1.60 13.57 18.06
C ILE A 87 1.25 13.98 16.63
N TRP A 88 0.79 15.19 16.41
CA TRP A 88 0.47 15.70 15.08
C TRP A 88 1.69 15.68 14.15
N ASN A 89 2.85 16.17 14.60
CA ASN A 89 4.07 16.13 13.80
C ASN A 89 4.57 14.70 13.56
N GLY A 90 4.35 13.78 14.48
CA GLY A 90 4.58 12.34 14.27
C GLY A 90 3.76 11.80 13.09
N VAL A 91 2.47 12.15 13.01
CA VAL A 91 1.61 11.76 11.86
C VAL A 91 2.14 12.34 10.54
N ARG A 92 2.58 13.61 10.54
CA ARG A 92 3.17 14.24 9.35
C ARG A 92 4.45 13.53 8.88
N LEU A 93 5.34 13.22 9.82
CA LEU A 93 6.58 12.47 9.54
C LEU A 93 6.28 11.07 8.99
N PHE A 94 5.29 10.38 9.55
CA PHE A 94 4.88 9.06 9.07
C PHE A 94 4.39 9.09 7.62
N GLN A 95 3.81 10.21 7.20
CA GLN A 95 3.37 10.44 5.82
C GLN A 95 4.48 11.01 4.91
N GLY A 96 5.73 11.06 5.38
CA GLY A 96 6.86 11.61 4.62
C GLY A 96 6.86 13.14 4.50
N ARG A 97 6.05 13.86 5.31
CA ARG A 97 5.97 15.32 5.30
C ARG A 97 6.97 15.94 6.29
N ARG A 98 7.33 17.18 6.04
CA ARG A 98 8.23 17.94 6.94
C ARG A 98 7.53 18.28 8.25
N VAL A 99 8.27 18.25 9.35
CA VAL A 99 7.84 18.73 10.67
C VAL A 99 7.55 20.24 10.58
N LEU A 100 6.50 20.66 11.27
CA LEU A 100 6.17 22.07 11.48
C LEU A 100 6.53 22.45 12.92
N PRO A 101 7.68 23.11 13.17
CA PRO A 101 8.14 23.42 14.52
C PRO A 101 7.10 24.22 15.32
N PHE A 102 6.49 25.24 14.69
CA PHE A 102 5.45 26.04 15.33
C PHE A 102 4.25 25.22 15.78
N ALA A 103 3.87 24.19 15.02
CA ALA A 103 2.75 23.30 15.36
C ALA A 103 3.02 22.48 16.62
N THR A 104 4.29 22.20 16.93
CA THR A 104 4.68 21.53 18.17
C THR A 104 4.44 22.41 19.38
N PHE A 105 4.76 23.70 19.30
CA PHE A 105 4.83 24.59 20.45
C PHE A 105 3.62 25.52 20.59
N ILE A 106 2.81 25.73 19.54
CA ILE A 106 1.75 26.74 19.55
C ILE A 106 0.72 26.52 20.65
N GLY A 107 0.30 25.27 20.91
CA GLY A 107 -0.68 24.98 21.97
C GLY A 107 -0.11 25.26 23.36
N ALA A 108 1.14 24.85 23.60
CA ALA A 108 1.84 25.12 24.85
C ALA A 108 2.08 26.63 25.05
N ALA A 109 2.47 27.35 24.00
CA ALA A 109 2.69 28.79 24.04
C ALA A 109 1.40 29.57 24.29
N LEU A 110 0.30 29.18 23.64
CA LEU A 110 -1.04 29.76 23.88
C LEU A 110 -1.49 29.54 25.32
N TRP A 111 -1.31 28.33 25.85
CA TRP A 111 -1.63 28.00 27.22
C TRP A 111 -0.83 28.82 28.24
N LEU A 112 0.49 28.91 28.04
CA LEU A 112 1.36 29.72 28.88
C LEU A 112 1.04 31.21 28.79
N GLY A 113 0.70 31.71 27.60
CA GLY A 113 0.29 33.13 27.38
C GLY A 113 -1.02 33.47 28.10
N ILE A 114 -2.02 32.61 27.98
CA ILE A 114 -3.32 32.78 28.65
C ILE A 114 -3.13 32.74 30.18
N GLY A 115 -2.24 31.90 30.69
CA GLY A 115 -1.95 31.82 32.11
C GLY A 115 -1.27 33.05 32.73
N GLN A 116 -0.77 34.00 31.90
CA GLN A 116 -0.26 35.26 32.38
C GLN A 116 -1.40 36.29 32.64
N ILE A 117 -2.60 36.00 32.16
CA ILE A 117 -3.76 36.88 32.35
C ILE A 117 -4.38 36.56 33.72
N PRO A 118 -4.42 37.50 34.70
CA PRO A 118 -5.00 37.25 36.01
C PRO A 118 -6.44 36.72 35.90
N GLY A 119 -6.75 35.64 36.58
CA GLY A 119 -8.07 35.01 36.59
C GLY A 119 -8.46 34.23 35.34
N ALA A 120 -7.61 34.17 34.31
CA ALA A 120 -7.97 33.50 33.05
C ALA A 120 -8.06 31.96 33.19
N LEU A 121 -7.29 31.39 34.11
CA LEU A 121 -7.30 29.95 34.40
C LEU A 121 -8.05 29.60 35.70
N ASP A 122 -8.52 30.62 36.44
CA ASP A 122 -9.29 30.48 37.66
C ASP A 122 -10.77 30.17 37.36
N ASP A 123 -11.54 29.84 38.37
CA ASP A 123 -13.01 29.64 38.30
C ASP A 123 -13.46 28.62 37.23
N GLY A 124 -12.61 27.57 36.97
CA GLY A 124 -12.96 26.53 36.02
C GLY A 124 -12.82 26.91 34.54
N ARG A 125 -12.24 28.06 34.20
CA ARG A 125 -11.96 28.45 32.80
C ARG A 125 -10.81 27.68 32.20
N GLY A 126 -9.81 27.28 33.00
CA GLY A 126 -8.69 26.47 32.54
C GLY A 126 -9.12 25.17 31.86
N PRO A 127 -9.94 24.30 32.49
CA PRO A 127 -10.47 23.09 31.85
C PRO A 127 -11.25 23.34 30.57
N VAL A 128 -11.99 24.45 30.46
CA VAL A 128 -12.73 24.82 29.22
C VAL A 128 -11.78 25.12 28.08
N LEU A 129 -10.71 25.87 28.32
CA LEU A 129 -9.71 26.17 27.29
C LEU A 129 -8.95 24.91 26.87
N GLY A 130 -8.61 24.04 27.83
CA GLY A 130 -8.02 22.73 27.54
C GLY A 130 -8.92 21.85 26.66
N ALA A 131 -10.22 21.85 26.96
CA ALA A 131 -11.23 21.12 26.20
C ALA A 131 -11.41 21.63 24.75
N LEU A 132 -10.91 22.80 24.40
CA LEU A 132 -10.91 23.31 23.02
C LEU A 132 -9.62 23.00 22.26
N ILE A 133 -8.47 23.05 22.93
CA ILE A 133 -7.15 22.86 22.29
C ILE A 133 -6.95 21.40 21.85
N VAL A 134 -7.34 20.41 22.67
CA VAL A 134 -7.19 18.98 22.32
C VAL A 134 -7.99 18.61 21.07
N PRO A 135 -9.29 18.92 20.94
CA PRO A 135 -10.04 18.66 19.72
C PRO A 135 -9.48 19.36 18.47
N LEU A 136 -8.90 20.54 18.63
CA LEU A 136 -8.26 21.24 17.50
C LEU A 136 -7.06 20.46 16.96
N TYR A 137 -6.16 19.96 17.81
CA TYR A 137 -5.06 19.09 17.39
C TYR A 137 -5.58 17.78 16.78
N THR A 138 -6.61 17.18 17.36
CA THR A 138 -7.25 15.97 16.83
C THR A 138 -7.84 16.19 15.44
N PHE A 139 -8.46 17.34 15.22
CA PHE A 139 -8.98 17.74 13.90
C PHE A 139 -7.85 17.83 12.85
N PHE A 140 -6.73 18.45 13.19
CA PHE A 140 -5.57 18.50 12.30
C PHE A 140 -4.98 17.11 12.02
N ILE A 141 -4.91 16.23 13.02
CA ILE A 141 -4.49 14.84 12.85
C ILE A 141 -5.44 14.10 11.89
N ALA A 142 -6.76 14.26 12.08
CA ALA A 142 -7.76 13.64 11.22
C ALA A 142 -7.67 14.12 9.76
N ILE A 143 -7.50 15.43 9.54
CA ILE A 143 -7.28 15.99 8.19
C ILE A 143 -6.02 15.39 7.54
N GLU A 144 -4.92 15.33 8.29
CA GLU A 144 -3.66 14.82 7.77
C GLU A 144 -3.82 13.36 7.33
N LEU A 145 -4.45 12.53 8.15
CA LEU A 145 -4.72 11.12 7.83
C LEU A 145 -5.73 10.96 6.68
N TRP A 146 -6.72 11.84 6.59
CA TRP A 146 -7.72 11.81 5.52
C TRP A 146 -7.15 12.12 4.14
N ARG A 147 -6.16 13.00 4.04
CA ARG A 147 -5.54 13.38 2.76
C ARG A 147 -4.90 12.21 2.01
N GLU A 148 -4.44 11.19 2.71
CA GLU A 148 -3.81 10.01 2.10
C GLU A 148 -4.66 8.73 2.13
N ARG A 149 -5.98 8.83 2.27
CA ARG A 149 -6.92 7.70 2.46
C ARG A 149 -6.88 6.59 1.40
N ARG A 150 -6.21 6.82 0.25
CA ARG A 150 -6.23 5.88 -0.89
C ARG A 150 -5.35 4.63 -0.71
N ARG A 151 -4.39 4.62 0.22
CA ARG A 151 -3.37 3.55 0.30
C ARG A 151 -3.70 2.38 1.25
N THR A 152 -4.45 2.58 2.34
CA THR A 152 -4.83 1.51 3.30
C THR A 152 -6.18 1.82 3.95
N ARG A 153 -7.18 0.92 3.83
CA ARG A 153 -8.57 1.26 4.20
C ARG A 153 -8.87 1.14 5.71
N TYR A 154 -8.43 0.05 6.37
CA TYR A 154 -8.92 -0.28 7.71
C TYR A 154 -8.13 0.35 8.87
N SER A 155 -6.82 0.28 8.87
CA SER A 155 -5.99 0.88 9.93
C SER A 155 -6.15 2.41 9.99
N ARG A 156 -6.35 3.06 8.86
CA ARG A 156 -6.56 4.51 8.77
C ARG A 156 -7.94 4.95 9.20
N ALA A 157 -8.99 4.17 8.94
CA ALA A 157 -10.32 4.49 9.44
C ALA A 157 -10.33 4.53 10.97
N ALA A 158 -9.73 3.52 11.63
CA ALA A 158 -9.56 3.48 13.06
C ALA A 158 -8.72 4.67 13.58
N ALA A 159 -7.63 5.02 12.87
CA ALA A 159 -6.76 6.14 13.21
C ALA A 159 -7.43 7.53 13.10
N ILE A 160 -8.52 7.64 12.37
CA ILE A 160 -9.34 8.86 12.30
C ILE A 160 -10.47 8.82 13.33
N VAL A 161 -11.20 7.71 13.40
CA VAL A 161 -12.40 7.59 14.23
C VAL A 161 -12.07 7.66 15.73
N VAL A 162 -11.02 6.95 16.19
CA VAL A 162 -10.67 6.90 17.63
C VAL A 162 -10.29 8.28 18.17
N PRO A 163 -9.41 9.07 17.54
CA PRO A 163 -9.15 10.44 17.97
C PRO A 163 -10.37 11.35 17.91
N CYS A 164 -11.25 11.22 16.90
CA CYS A 164 -12.47 12.02 16.81
C CYS A 164 -13.44 11.71 17.94
N LEU A 165 -13.56 10.45 18.36
CA LEU A 165 -14.35 10.07 19.53
C LEU A 165 -13.76 10.69 20.81
N HIS A 166 -12.44 10.58 20.99
CA HIS A 166 -11.73 11.22 22.09
C HIS A 166 -11.99 12.73 22.16
N ALA A 167 -11.84 13.43 21.02
CA ALA A 167 -12.16 14.85 20.92
C ALA A 167 -13.61 15.16 21.31
N GLY A 168 -14.55 14.31 20.87
CA GLY A 168 -15.97 14.44 21.23
C GLY A 168 -16.20 14.33 22.72
N ILE A 169 -15.55 13.39 23.41
CA ILE A 169 -15.64 13.20 24.86
C ILE A 169 -15.07 14.43 25.60
N PHE A 170 -13.99 15.04 25.10
CA PHE A 170 -13.44 16.28 25.67
C PHE A 170 -14.41 17.47 25.60
N LEU A 171 -15.33 17.49 24.64
CA LEU A 171 -16.32 18.55 24.50
C LEU A 171 -17.56 18.31 25.39
N VAL A 172 -17.83 17.09 25.85
CA VAL A 172 -19.00 16.76 26.66
C VAL A 172 -19.10 17.61 27.93
N PRO A 173 -18.05 17.81 28.75
CA PRO A 173 -18.15 18.64 29.95
C PRO A 173 -18.47 20.09 29.67
N LEU A 174 -18.03 20.61 28.54
CA LEU A 174 -18.34 21.99 28.12
C LEU A 174 -19.85 22.17 27.94
N VAL A 175 -20.50 21.18 27.32
CA VAL A 175 -21.95 21.15 27.11
C VAL A 175 -22.69 20.87 28.42
N MET A 176 -22.19 19.91 29.21
CA MET A 176 -22.83 19.50 30.47
C MET A 176 -22.78 20.59 31.56
N ARG A 177 -21.67 21.35 31.64
CA ARG A 177 -21.60 22.53 32.57
C ARG A 177 -22.65 23.60 32.27
N ALA A 178 -23.07 23.73 31.02
CA ALA A 178 -24.14 24.65 30.63
C ALA A 178 -25.53 24.13 30.98
N LEU A 179 -25.69 22.80 31.15
CA LEU A 179 -27.00 22.16 31.32
C LEU A 179 -27.25 21.58 32.71
N LEU A 180 -26.22 21.29 33.52
CA LEU A 180 -26.35 20.62 34.79
C LEU A 180 -25.87 21.50 35.98
N PRO A 181 -26.51 21.36 37.17
CA PRO A 181 -26.06 22.04 38.39
C PRO A 181 -24.67 21.61 38.85
N ALA A 182 -23.96 22.46 39.58
CA ALA A 182 -22.67 22.17 40.19
C ALA A 182 -22.74 20.95 41.12
N GLY A 183 -21.76 20.05 41.02
CA GLY A 183 -21.65 18.90 41.92
C GLY A 183 -21.24 17.56 41.31
N HIS A 184 -21.09 17.49 39.98
CA HIS A 184 -20.77 16.24 39.26
C HIS A 184 -19.30 16.16 38.80
N ASP A 185 -18.43 17.05 39.28
CA ASP A 185 -17.05 17.18 38.78
C ASP A 185 -16.19 15.92 38.98
N THR A 186 -16.39 15.20 40.08
CA THR A 186 -15.63 13.98 40.41
C THR A 186 -15.95 12.82 39.45
N ILE A 187 -17.22 12.67 39.06
CA ILE A 187 -17.65 11.62 38.13
C ILE A 187 -17.03 11.85 36.74
N TRP A 188 -17.07 13.10 36.32
CA TRP A 188 -16.47 13.46 35.01
C TRP A 188 -14.98 13.25 34.98
N LEU A 189 -14.26 13.59 36.04
CA LEU A 189 -12.82 13.38 36.14
C LEU A 189 -12.45 11.90 36.08
N THR A 190 -13.24 11.04 36.71
CA THR A 190 -13.09 9.59 36.66
C THR A 190 -13.33 9.05 35.25
N VAL A 191 -14.40 9.48 34.59
CA VAL A 191 -14.71 9.12 33.18
C VAL A 191 -13.59 9.54 32.24
N PHE A 192 -13.07 10.76 32.40
CA PHE A 192 -11.95 11.27 31.61
C PHE A 192 -10.67 10.47 31.79
N THR A 193 -10.36 10.12 33.03
CA THR A 193 -9.14 9.35 33.32
C THR A 193 -9.24 7.96 32.70
N LEU A 194 -10.39 7.29 32.84
CA LEU A 194 -10.63 5.98 32.23
C LEU A 194 -10.58 6.06 30.69
N GLU A 195 -11.22 7.08 30.10
CA GLU A 195 -11.20 7.32 28.66
C GLU A 195 -9.78 7.58 28.15
N THR A 196 -8.99 8.38 28.87
CA THR A 196 -7.59 8.67 28.53
C THR A 196 -6.74 7.37 28.51
N ILE A 197 -6.97 6.45 29.44
CA ILE A 197 -6.32 5.13 29.44
C ILE A 197 -6.69 4.35 28.18
N LEU A 198 -7.99 4.24 27.90
CA LEU A 198 -8.47 3.52 26.71
C LEU A 198 -7.96 4.15 25.40
N TYR A 199 -7.95 5.47 25.35
CA TYR A 199 -7.41 6.22 24.20
C TYR A 199 -5.91 5.98 24.02
N ALA A 200 -5.14 6.03 25.10
CA ALA A 200 -3.71 5.80 25.04
C ALA A 200 -3.38 4.38 24.53
N VAL A 201 -4.05 3.36 25.04
CA VAL A 201 -3.87 1.97 24.59
C VAL A 201 -4.35 1.81 23.15
N GLY A 202 -5.53 2.32 22.81
CA GLY A 202 -6.12 2.24 21.49
C GLY A 202 -5.26 2.92 20.40
N THR A 203 -4.74 4.11 20.69
CA THR A 203 -3.87 4.84 19.75
C THR A 203 -2.50 4.19 19.59
N ALA A 204 -1.89 3.64 20.66
CA ALA A 204 -0.66 2.87 20.55
C ALA A 204 -0.85 1.63 19.67
N PHE A 205 -1.96 0.91 19.83
CA PHE A 205 -2.29 -0.24 18.99
C PHE A 205 -2.50 0.17 17.51
N ILE A 206 -3.19 1.29 17.27
CA ILE A 206 -3.38 1.84 15.91
C ILE A 206 -2.03 2.21 15.29
N VAL A 207 -1.13 2.86 16.03
CA VAL A 207 0.22 3.19 15.57
C VAL A 207 0.97 1.93 15.17
N MET A 208 0.93 0.87 15.98
CA MET A 208 1.55 -0.43 15.63
C MET A 208 0.97 -1.02 14.33
N LEU A 209 -0.35 -1.00 14.18
CA LEU A 209 -1.00 -1.47 12.95
C LEU A 209 -0.55 -0.66 11.73
N MET A 210 -0.48 0.67 11.86
CA MET A 210 -0.02 1.54 10.77
C MET A 210 1.43 1.26 10.38
N VAL A 211 2.31 1.07 11.36
CA VAL A 211 3.73 0.74 11.12
C VAL A 211 3.87 -0.64 10.48
N LYS A 212 3.13 -1.64 10.97
CA LYS A 212 3.08 -2.97 10.35
C LYS A 212 2.60 -2.91 8.89
N ASP A 213 1.51 -2.20 8.61
CA ASP A 213 0.99 -2.03 7.25
C ASP A 213 2.02 -1.33 6.34
N HIS A 214 2.72 -0.32 6.87
CA HIS A 214 3.81 0.36 6.17
C HIS A 214 4.95 -0.61 5.79
N HIS A 215 5.41 -1.42 6.74
CA HIS A 215 6.45 -2.43 6.50
C HIS A 215 6.01 -3.47 5.47
N VAL A 216 4.81 -4.03 5.63
CA VAL A 216 4.25 -4.99 4.66
C VAL A 216 4.22 -4.37 3.26
N HIS A 217 3.86 -3.09 3.15
CA HIS A 217 3.84 -2.39 1.86
C HIS A 217 5.27 -2.19 1.30
N VAL A 218 6.22 -1.75 2.12
CA VAL A 218 7.63 -1.59 1.73
C VAL A 218 8.23 -2.92 1.28
N TYR A 219 8.03 -4.01 2.05
CA TYR A 219 8.50 -5.35 1.67
C TYR A 219 7.82 -5.86 0.39
N ARG A 220 6.53 -5.61 0.21
CA ARG A 220 5.82 -5.94 -1.04
C ARG A 220 6.41 -5.20 -2.23
N THR A 221 6.70 -3.91 -2.07
CA THR A 221 7.25 -3.07 -3.14
C THR A 221 8.70 -3.46 -3.45
N ALA A 222 9.52 -3.75 -2.44
CA ALA A 222 10.89 -4.27 -2.63
C ALA A 222 10.89 -5.65 -3.30
N ALA A 223 9.86 -6.48 -3.04
CA ALA A 223 9.69 -7.78 -3.69
C ALA A 223 9.04 -7.69 -5.09
N CYS A 224 8.69 -6.50 -5.58
CA CYS A 224 8.06 -6.34 -6.90
C CYS A 224 9.04 -6.42 -8.07
N THR A 225 10.34 -6.20 -7.83
CA THR A 225 11.37 -6.25 -8.88
C THR A 225 12.43 -7.29 -8.56
N ASP A 226 12.90 -7.98 -9.58
CA ASP A 226 14.08 -8.83 -9.50
C ASP A 226 15.32 -7.95 -9.41
N HIS A 227 16.12 -8.15 -8.36
CA HIS A 227 17.27 -7.29 -8.04
C HIS A 227 18.41 -7.38 -9.06
N LEU A 228 18.49 -8.50 -9.79
CA LEU A 228 19.54 -8.73 -10.76
C LEU A 228 19.24 -8.06 -12.11
N THR A 229 17.99 -8.20 -12.58
CA THR A 229 17.58 -7.77 -13.92
C THR A 229 16.78 -6.47 -13.94
N GLY A 230 16.24 -6.05 -12.78
CA GLY A 230 15.37 -4.90 -12.65
C GLY A 230 13.99 -5.07 -13.29
N LEU A 231 13.65 -6.27 -13.77
CA LEU A 231 12.32 -6.63 -14.26
C LEU A 231 11.37 -6.94 -13.10
N LEU A 232 10.07 -7.10 -13.38
CA LEU A 232 9.14 -7.53 -12.33
C LEU A 232 9.51 -8.92 -11.81
N SER A 233 9.36 -9.10 -10.51
CA SER A 233 9.40 -10.44 -9.92
C SER A 233 8.19 -11.25 -10.39
N ARG A 234 8.26 -12.59 -10.31
CA ARG A 234 7.15 -13.49 -10.64
C ARG A 234 5.82 -13.05 -10.03
N ARG A 235 5.83 -12.68 -8.74
CA ARG A 235 4.61 -12.23 -8.04
C ARG A 235 4.06 -10.95 -8.62
N ALA A 236 4.91 -9.93 -8.78
CA ALA A 236 4.49 -8.65 -9.32
C ALA A 236 4.02 -8.77 -10.79
N PHE A 237 4.66 -9.65 -11.57
CA PHE A 237 4.21 -9.96 -12.91
C PHE A 237 2.78 -10.52 -12.90
N MET A 238 2.48 -11.52 -12.05
CA MET A 238 1.15 -12.14 -11.96
C MET A 238 0.06 -11.13 -11.59
N ASP A 239 0.32 -10.27 -10.59
CA ASP A 239 -0.63 -9.23 -10.15
C ASP A 239 -0.94 -8.21 -11.28
N ASN A 240 0.08 -7.78 -12.03
CA ASN A 240 -0.09 -6.87 -13.16
C ASN A 240 -0.75 -7.56 -14.37
N ALA A 241 -0.38 -8.80 -14.67
CA ALA A 241 -0.95 -9.58 -15.76
C ALA A 241 -2.46 -9.80 -15.57
N LEU A 242 -2.92 -10.12 -14.35
CA LEU A 242 -4.35 -10.20 -14.00
C LEU A 242 -5.09 -8.88 -14.32
N THR A 243 -4.47 -7.76 -13.98
CA THR A 243 -5.06 -6.44 -14.24
C THR A 243 -5.15 -6.15 -15.74
N LEU A 244 -4.11 -6.48 -16.50
CA LEU A 244 -4.08 -6.32 -17.97
C LEU A 244 -5.14 -7.21 -18.62
N CYS A 245 -5.21 -8.50 -18.28
CA CYS A 245 -6.20 -9.43 -18.79
C CYS A 245 -7.63 -8.93 -18.54
N ALA A 246 -7.92 -8.45 -17.33
CA ALA A 246 -9.24 -7.90 -16.99
C ALA A 246 -9.57 -6.64 -17.79
N HIS A 247 -8.58 -5.82 -18.12
CA HIS A 247 -8.76 -4.62 -18.96
C HIS A 247 -9.05 -4.99 -20.42
N GLN A 248 -8.23 -5.90 -20.97
CA GLN A 248 -8.40 -6.35 -22.37
C GLN A 248 -9.69 -7.14 -22.57
N ALA A 249 -10.10 -7.96 -21.59
CA ALA A 249 -11.36 -8.67 -21.60
C ALA A 249 -12.58 -7.73 -21.76
N LYS A 250 -12.59 -6.59 -21.07
CA LYS A 250 -13.64 -5.56 -21.18
C LYS A 250 -13.71 -4.93 -22.57
N ARG A 251 -12.60 -4.95 -23.32
CA ARG A 251 -12.49 -4.36 -24.65
C ARG A 251 -12.62 -5.40 -25.76
N SER A 252 -12.75 -6.69 -25.40
CA SER A 252 -12.70 -7.81 -26.33
C SER A 252 -11.44 -7.80 -27.21
N GLU A 253 -10.32 -7.35 -26.63
CA GLU A 253 -9.02 -7.27 -27.28
C GLU A 253 -8.16 -8.48 -26.84
N PRO A 254 -7.40 -9.10 -27.77
CA PRO A 254 -6.57 -10.25 -27.46
C PRO A 254 -5.37 -9.88 -26.59
N VAL A 255 -4.86 -10.87 -25.85
CA VAL A 255 -3.59 -10.82 -25.14
C VAL A 255 -2.73 -12.01 -25.54
N ALA A 256 -1.41 -11.81 -25.56
CA ALA A 256 -0.45 -12.87 -25.79
C ALA A 256 0.48 -13.02 -24.59
N MET A 257 0.77 -14.27 -24.23
CA MET A 257 1.75 -14.68 -23.24
C MET A 257 3.00 -15.18 -23.96
N LEU A 258 4.17 -14.69 -23.55
CA LEU A 258 5.47 -15.11 -24.04
C LEU A 258 6.28 -15.67 -22.87
N LEU A 259 6.78 -16.88 -23.00
CA LEU A 259 7.75 -17.49 -22.10
C LEU A 259 9.10 -17.56 -22.78
N PHE A 260 10.14 -17.14 -22.06
CA PHE A 260 11.52 -17.12 -22.53
C PHE A 260 12.37 -17.97 -21.63
N ASP A 261 13.28 -18.75 -22.22
CA ASP A 261 14.24 -19.53 -21.47
C ASP A 261 15.61 -19.46 -22.15
N LEU A 262 16.63 -19.13 -21.39
CA LEU A 262 17.99 -18.96 -21.91
C LEU A 262 18.61 -20.32 -22.22
N ASP A 263 18.96 -20.52 -23.47
CA ASP A 263 19.49 -21.79 -23.94
C ASP A 263 20.83 -22.08 -23.31
N HIS A 264 20.97 -23.33 -22.78
CA HIS A 264 22.19 -23.82 -22.20
C HIS A 264 22.77 -22.99 -21.04
N PHE A 265 21.92 -22.26 -20.30
CA PHE A 265 22.35 -21.33 -19.24
C PHE A 265 23.17 -22.03 -18.14
N LYS A 266 22.82 -23.27 -17.78
CA LYS A 266 23.60 -24.07 -16.83
C LYS A 266 25.03 -24.29 -17.36
N ALA A 267 25.21 -24.65 -18.62
CA ALA A 267 26.53 -24.86 -19.21
C ALA A 267 27.38 -23.56 -19.22
N ILE A 268 26.71 -22.40 -19.38
CA ILE A 268 27.38 -21.08 -19.27
C ILE A 268 27.92 -20.91 -17.84
N ASN A 269 27.08 -21.16 -16.82
CA ASN A 269 27.47 -21.07 -15.42
C ASN A 269 28.62 -22.03 -15.08
N ASP A 270 28.50 -23.29 -15.53
CA ASP A 270 29.48 -24.33 -15.24
C ASP A 270 30.86 -24.03 -15.90
N ARG A 271 30.84 -23.40 -17.08
CA ARG A 271 32.05 -23.07 -17.83
C ARG A 271 32.72 -21.75 -17.43
N PHE A 272 31.90 -20.68 -17.18
CA PHE A 272 32.38 -19.32 -17.01
C PHE A 272 32.10 -18.74 -15.60
N GLY A 273 31.47 -19.51 -14.74
CA GLY A 273 31.12 -19.15 -13.39
C GLY A 273 29.81 -18.33 -13.28
N HIS A 274 29.25 -18.26 -12.08
CA HIS A 274 27.97 -17.59 -11.81
C HIS A 274 27.98 -16.09 -12.13
N ALA A 275 29.12 -15.42 -11.99
CA ALA A 275 29.24 -14.00 -12.36
C ALA A 275 28.98 -13.74 -13.85
N ALA A 276 29.40 -14.69 -14.70
CA ALA A 276 29.12 -14.67 -16.13
C ALA A 276 27.63 -14.92 -16.42
N GLY A 277 27.03 -15.90 -15.74
CA GLY A 277 25.58 -16.13 -15.83
C GLY A 277 24.76 -14.91 -15.40
N ASP A 278 25.15 -14.24 -14.32
CA ASP A 278 24.54 -13.01 -13.88
C ASP A 278 24.63 -11.88 -14.93
N HIS A 279 25.75 -11.81 -15.64
CA HIS A 279 25.92 -10.85 -16.75
C HIS A 279 24.96 -11.18 -17.91
N VAL A 280 24.86 -12.45 -18.28
CA VAL A 280 23.90 -12.93 -19.30
C VAL A 280 22.45 -12.57 -18.92
N LEU A 281 22.06 -12.82 -17.67
CA LEU A 281 20.71 -12.48 -17.18
C LEU A 281 20.42 -10.98 -17.23
N ARG A 282 21.38 -10.14 -16.83
CA ARG A 282 21.24 -8.67 -16.92
C ARG A 282 21.09 -8.21 -18.36
N LEU A 283 21.91 -8.73 -19.25
CA LEU A 283 21.86 -8.40 -20.68
C LEU A 283 20.52 -8.82 -21.30
N PHE A 284 20.04 -10.02 -21.00
CA PHE A 284 18.73 -10.47 -21.46
C PHE A 284 17.61 -9.57 -20.94
N GLY A 285 17.65 -9.19 -19.67
CA GLY A 285 16.69 -8.23 -19.08
C GLY A 285 16.68 -6.88 -19.81
N GLN A 286 17.83 -6.38 -20.27
CA GLN A 286 17.91 -5.16 -21.09
C GLN A 286 17.33 -5.37 -22.49
N VAL A 287 17.66 -6.49 -23.14
CA VAL A 287 17.19 -6.82 -24.48
C VAL A 287 15.68 -6.99 -24.51
N VAL A 288 15.11 -7.74 -23.56
CA VAL A 288 13.67 -7.95 -23.53
C VAL A 288 12.91 -6.64 -23.28
N ARG A 289 13.45 -5.76 -22.43
CA ARG A 289 12.89 -4.43 -22.19
C ARG A 289 12.95 -3.54 -23.42
N ALA A 290 14.06 -3.55 -24.16
CA ALA A 290 14.22 -2.81 -25.41
C ALA A 290 13.35 -3.39 -26.55
N GLY A 291 13.12 -4.71 -26.51
CA GLY A 291 12.30 -5.46 -27.46
C GLY A 291 10.80 -5.40 -27.21
N THR A 292 10.33 -4.71 -26.17
CA THR A 292 8.91 -4.61 -25.80
C THR A 292 8.47 -3.15 -25.71
N ARG A 293 7.17 -2.90 -25.58
CA ARG A 293 6.57 -1.57 -25.44
C ARG A 293 6.39 -1.19 -23.98
N ALA A 294 6.09 0.08 -23.71
CA ALA A 294 5.83 0.57 -22.35
C ALA A 294 4.62 -0.11 -21.67
N ASP A 295 3.61 -0.50 -22.47
CA ASP A 295 2.38 -1.15 -21.99
C ASP A 295 2.53 -2.68 -21.85
N ASP A 296 3.64 -3.26 -22.32
CA ASP A 296 3.93 -4.67 -22.17
C ASP A 296 4.43 -4.93 -20.74
N ILE A 297 3.94 -5.99 -20.12
CA ILE A 297 4.33 -6.39 -18.75
C ILE A 297 5.36 -7.51 -18.86
N ILE A 298 6.52 -7.31 -18.22
CA ILE A 298 7.66 -8.21 -18.32
C ILE A 298 8.15 -8.57 -16.92
N GLY A 299 8.47 -9.83 -16.68
CA GLY A 299 8.98 -10.31 -15.42
C GLY A 299 10.03 -11.40 -15.56
N ARG A 300 10.84 -11.59 -14.50
CA ARG A 300 11.66 -12.78 -14.34
C ARG A 300 10.85 -13.82 -13.58
N PHE A 301 10.68 -14.99 -14.19
CA PHE A 301 9.75 -16.01 -13.69
C PHE A 301 10.46 -17.08 -12.85
N GLY A 302 11.71 -17.38 -13.19
CA GLY A 302 12.58 -18.37 -12.53
C GLY A 302 14.05 -18.00 -12.64
N GLY A 303 14.94 -18.96 -12.45
CA GLY A 303 16.38 -18.77 -12.53
C GLY A 303 16.83 -18.14 -13.85
N GLU A 304 16.52 -18.82 -14.95
CA GLU A 304 16.85 -18.45 -16.33
C GLU A 304 15.61 -18.21 -17.20
N GLU A 305 14.43 -18.23 -16.55
CA GLU A 305 13.14 -18.10 -17.19
C GLU A 305 12.60 -16.67 -17.05
N PHE A 306 12.08 -16.13 -18.15
CA PHE A 306 11.43 -14.83 -18.19
C PHE A 306 10.05 -14.96 -18.83
N ILE A 307 9.20 -13.98 -18.54
CA ILE A 307 7.81 -13.98 -18.98
C ILE A 307 7.40 -12.58 -19.41
N ALA A 308 6.59 -12.52 -20.45
CA ALA A 308 5.92 -11.27 -20.84
C ALA A 308 4.46 -11.53 -21.18
N ILE A 309 3.59 -10.57 -20.86
CA ILE A 309 2.23 -10.51 -21.39
C ILE A 309 2.05 -9.20 -22.15
N VAL A 310 1.56 -9.31 -23.37
CA VAL A 310 1.49 -8.18 -24.30
C VAL A 310 0.07 -8.04 -24.85
N PRO A 311 -0.47 -6.81 -24.95
CA PRO A 311 -1.71 -6.56 -25.69
C PRO A 311 -1.52 -6.87 -27.17
N GLY A 312 -2.45 -7.63 -27.76
CA GLY A 312 -2.48 -7.94 -29.18
C GLY A 312 -2.53 -9.44 -29.46
N GLY A 313 -2.78 -9.75 -30.73
CA GLY A 313 -2.91 -11.11 -31.23
C GLY A 313 -1.59 -11.69 -31.75
N LEU A 314 -1.73 -12.74 -32.56
CA LEU A 314 -0.63 -13.57 -33.07
C LEU A 314 0.50 -12.76 -33.75
N GLU A 315 0.16 -11.81 -34.61
CA GLU A 315 1.16 -11.01 -35.34
C GLU A 315 2.02 -10.15 -34.40
N SER A 316 1.39 -9.51 -33.42
CA SER A 316 2.09 -8.69 -32.41
C SER A 316 3.02 -9.56 -31.55
N ALA A 317 2.53 -10.70 -31.07
CA ALA A 317 3.29 -11.64 -30.27
C ALA A 317 4.53 -12.17 -31.01
N THR A 318 4.33 -12.58 -32.25
CA THR A 318 5.43 -13.11 -33.11
C THR A 318 6.50 -12.05 -33.37
N LYS A 319 6.09 -10.82 -33.71
CA LYS A 319 7.03 -9.71 -33.94
C LYS A 319 7.85 -9.37 -32.70
N ILE A 320 7.22 -9.34 -31.54
CA ILE A 320 7.91 -9.07 -30.27
C ILE A 320 8.86 -10.21 -29.93
N ALA A 321 8.40 -11.47 -30.02
CA ALA A 321 9.21 -12.64 -29.72
C ALA A 321 10.47 -12.72 -30.60
N GLU A 322 10.32 -12.58 -31.93
CA GLU A 322 11.44 -12.59 -32.87
C GLU A 322 12.41 -11.43 -32.70
N ARG A 323 11.88 -10.23 -32.38
CA ARG A 323 12.73 -9.06 -32.09
C ARG A 323 13.58 -9.30 -30.84
N VAL A 324 13.02 -9.89 -29.78
CA VAL A 324 13.75 -10.22 -28.55
C VAL A 324 14.76 -11.31 -28.84
N ARG A 325 14.37 -12.41 -29.53
CA ARG A 325 15.25 -13.51 -29.87
C ARG A 325 16.47 -13.03 -30.67
N SER A 326 16.21 -12.37 -31.81
CA SER A 326 17.27 -11.87 -32.70
C SER A 326 18.11 -10.77 -32.05
N GLY A 327 17.48 -9.91 -31.25
CA GLY A 327 18.20 -8.89 -30.48
C GLY A 327 19.15 -9.48 -29.43
N PHE A 328 18.76 -10.56 -28.76
CA PHE A 328 19.62 -11.23 -27.81
C PHE A 328 20.77 -12.00 -28.47
N GLU A 329 20.48 -12.72 -29.55
CA GLU A 329 21.52 -13.38 -30.39
C GLU A 329 22.54 -12.35 -30.91
N ALA A 330 22.07 -11.21 -31.45
CA ALA A 330 22.90 -10.14 -31.99
C ALA A 330 23.70 -9.38 -30.90
N ALA A 331 23.18 -9.33 -29.67
CA ALA A 331 23.89 -8.67 -28.56
C ALA A 331 25.25 -9.29 -28.25
N GLY A 332 25.50 -10.52 -28.69
CA GLY A 332 26.82 -11.17 -28.66
C GLY A 332 27.43 -11.17 -27.27
N VAL A 333 26.88 -11.97 -26.34
CA VAL A 333 27.34 -12.00 -24.96
C VAL A 333 28.83 -12.34 -24.90
N THR A 334 29.63 -11.42 -24.36
CA THR A 334 31.07 -11.63 -24.11
C THR A 334 31.37 -11.63 -22.64
N VAL A 335 32.18 -12.58 -22.16
CA VAL A 335 32.72 -12.62 -20.79
C VAL A 335 34.24 -12.52 -20.88
N GLY A 336 34.79 -11.39 -20.49
CA GLY A 336 36.18 -11.06 -20.76
C GLY A 336 36.44 -10.98 -22.28
N THR A 337 37.34 -11.82 -22.82
CA THR A 337 37.64 -11.93 -24.26
C THR A 337 36.86 -13.02 -24.98
N HIS A 338 36.00 -13.80 -24.26
CA HIS A 338 35.32 -14.97 -24.81
C HIS A 338 33.87 -14.62 -25.20
N SER A 339 33.48 -14.94 -26.44
CA SER A 339 32.06 -14.94 -26.84
C SER A 339 31.37 -16.17 -26.24
N VAL A 340 30.26 -15.94 -25.57
CA VAL A 340 29.49 -17.01 -24.87
C VAL A 340 28.45 -17.65 -25.79
N GLY A 341 28.02 -16.96 -26.86
CA GLY A 341 27.04 -17.48 -27.83
C GLY A 341 25.67 -17.80 -27.18
N ALA A 342 25.26 -16.99 -26.20
CA ALA A 342 23.97 -17.19 -25.51
C ALA A 342 22.80 -16.90 -26.46
N THR A 343 21.81 -17.80 -26.47
CA THR A 343 20.56 -17.67 -27.23
C THR A 343 19.35 -17.90 -26.31
N VAL A 344 18.15 -17.67 -26.83
CA VAL A 344 16.89 -17.82 -26.09
C VAL A 344 15.87 -18.58 -26.92
N SER A 345 15.21 -19.56 -26.30
CA SER A 345 14.01 -20.22 -26.83
C SER A 345 12.77 -19.55 -26.29
N ILE A 346 11.74 -19.39 -27.14
CA ILE A 346 10.54 -18.64 -26.81
C ILE A 346 9.29 -19.45 -27.17
N GLY A 347 8.37 -19.59 -26.19
CA GLY A 347 7.04 -20.13 -26.40
C GLY A 347 6.00 -19.03 -26.30
N ALA A 348 5.05 -19.00 -27.24
CA ALA A 348 3.98 -18.03 -27.26
C ALA A 348 2.59 -18.68 -27.23
N ALA A 349 1.66 -18.10 -26.47
CA ALA A 349 0.24 -18.46 -26.47
C ALA A 349 -0.61 -17.18 -26.52
N ILE A 350 -1.76 -17.23 -27.22
CA ILE A 350 -2.63 -16.10 -27.39
C ILE A 350 -4.04 -16.43 -26.87
N SER A 351 -4.63 -15.53 -26.12
CA SER A 351 -6.05 -15.59 -25.78
C SER A 351 -6.81 -14.51 -26.54
N TYR A 352 -7.88 -14.94 -27.16
CA TYR A 352 -8.88 -14.09 -27.79
C TYR A 352 -10.15 -13.98 -26.95
N ASP A 353 -10.26 -14.77 -25.89
CA ASP A 353 -11.47 -14.87 -25.06
C ASP A 353 -11.24 -14.28 -23.68
N ALA A 354 -12.23 -13.56 -23.17
CA ALA A 354 -12.22 -12.93 -21.84
C ALA A 354 -12.16 -13.93 -20.68
N VAL A 355 -12.40 -15.23 -20.94
CA VAL A 355 -12.56 -16.30 -19.92
C VAL A 355 -11.28 -17.13 -19.72
N THR A 356 -10.27 -16.95 -20.58
CA THR A 356 -9.04 -17.74 -20.47
C THR A 356 -8.26 -17.38 -19.19
N SER A 357 -7.97 -18.37 -18.35
CA SER A 357 -7.17 -18.15 -17.15
C SER A 357 -5.71 -17.88 -17.50
N ILE A 358 -5.03 -17.06 -16.73
CA ILE A 358 -3.58 -16.81 -16.90
C ILE A 358 -2.78 -18.12 -16.82
N ASP A 359 -3.18 -19.02 -15.91
CA ASP A 359 -2.49 -20.32 -15.73
C ASP A 359 -2.59 -21.17 -16.98
N SER A 360 -3.74 -21.17 -17.68
CA SER A 360 -3.88 -21.91 -18.94
C SER A 360 -3.07 -21.28 -20.07
N LEU A 361 -2.95 -19.94 -20.13
CA LEU A 361 -2.07 -19.25 -21.07
C LEU A 361 -0.59 -19.58 -20.82
N ILE A 362 -0.17 -19.59 -19.56
CA ILE A 362 1.19 -19.99 -19.19
C ILE A 362 1.43 -21.44 -19.62
N ALA A 363 0.51 -22.36 -19.32
CA ALA A 363 0.67 -23.77 -19.68
C ALA A 363 0.77 -23.98 -21.21
N SER A 364 -0.03 -23.24 -22.00
CA SER A 364 0.04 -23.27 -23.48
C SER A 364 1.36 -22.72 -24.01
N ALA A 365 1.84 -21.60 -23.43
CA ALA A 365 3.14 -21.01 -23.78
C ALA A 365 4.31 -21.93 -23.41
N ASP A 366 4.23 -22.61 -22.26
CA ASP A 366 5.23 -23.58 -21.79
C ASP A 366 5.34 -24.78 -22.75
N ALA A 367 4.20 -25.33 -23.17
CA ALA A 367 4.17 -26.39 -24.16
C ALA A 367 4.80 -25.95 -25.51
N ALA A 368 4.60 -24.69 -25.93
CA ALA A 368 5.25 -24.12 -27.10
C ALA A 368 6.76 -23.92 -26.89
N LEU A 369 7.18 -23.46 -25.72
CA LEU A 369 8.59 -23.30 -25.33
C LEU A 369 9.32 -24.65 -25.34
N TYR A 370 8.67 -25.68 -24.79
CA TYR A 370 9.22 -27.05 -24.83
C TYR A 370 9.51 -27.50 -26.28
N ARG A 371 8.58 -27.24 -27.22
CA ARG A 371 8.80 -27.52 -28.65
C ARG A 371 9.96 -26.71 -29.22
N ALA A 372 10.06 -25.42 -28.89
CA ALA A 372 11.17 -24.59 -29.34
C ALA A 372 12.52 -25.14 -28.91
N LYS A 373 12.62 -25.63 -27.66
CA LYS A 373 13.83 -26.28 -27.16
C LYS A 373 14.13 -27.61 -27.84
N HIS A 374 13.11 -28.43 -28.09
CA HIS A 374 13.23 -29.72 -28.75
C HIS A 374 13.66 -29.61 -30.20
N ASP A 375 13.13 -28.63 -30.94
CA ASP A 375 13.37 -28.48 -32.38
C ASP A 375 14.70 -27.77 -32.72
N GLY A 376 15.58 -27.58 -31.74
CA GLY A 376 16.95 -27.09 -31.93
C GLY A 376 17.23 -25.71 -31.32
N ARG A 377 16.38 -25.25 -30.43
CA ARG A 377 16.55 -23.98 -29.66
C ARG A 377 16.65 -22.71 -30.52
N ASN A 378 16.96 -21.58 -29.88
CA ASN A 378 17.11 -20.27 -30.54
C ASN A 378 15.96 -19.95 -31.53
N ARG A 379 14.71 -20.18 -31.10
CA ARG A 379 13.53 -20.00 -31.96
C ARG A 379 12.28 -19.66 -31.18
N VAL A 380 11.27 -19.21 -31.91
CA VAL A 380 9.92 -18.96 -31.41
C VAL A 380 9.00 -20.08 -31.85
N HIS A 381 8.25 -20.66 -30.91
CA HIS A 381 7.11 -21.52 -31.21
C HIS A 381 5.83 -20.92 -30.65
N ILE A 382 4.72 -21.10 -31.37
CA ILE A 382 3.40 -20.66 -30.99
C ILE A 382 2.54 -21.89 -30.69
N ALA A 383 1.67 -21.81 -29.69
CA ALA A 383 0.77 -22.89 -29.33
C ALA A 383 -0.15 -23.26 -30.51
N GLU A 384 -0.26 -24.56 -30.84
CA GLU A 384 -0.96 -25.01 -32.05
C GLU A 384 -2.45 -24.69 -32.06
N GLN A 385 -3.09 -24.71 -30.91
CA GLN A 385 -4.51 -24.44 -30.77
C GLN A 385 -4.85 -23.00 -31.16
N GLU A 386 -3.97 -22.04 -30.89
CA GLU A 386 -4.13 -20.65 -31.29
C GLU A 386 -3.94 -20.44 -32.78
N MET A 387 -3.01 -21.16 -33.40
CA MET A 387 -2.84 -21.10 -34.88
C MET A 387 -4.05 -21.64 -35.62
N ALA A 388 -4.67 -22.72 -35.11
CA ALA A 388 -5.89 -23.26 -35.67
C ALA A 388 -7.08 -22.30 -35.53
N ASN A 389 -7.23 -21.69 -34.33
CA ASN A 389 -8.27 -20.72 -34.06
C ASN A 389 -8.14 -19.46 -34.92
N GLU A 390 -6.93 -18.93 -35.11
CA GLU A 390 -6.66 -17.78 -35.97
C GLU A 390 -6.99 -18.06 -37.42
N ARG A 391 -6.57 -19.23 -37.95
CA ARG A 391 -6.97 -19.64 -39.32
C ARG A 391 -8.49 -19.71 -39.47
N ALA A 392 -9.19 -20.27 -38.48
CA ALA A 392 -10.65 -20.34 -38.51
C ALA A 392 -11.31 -18.97 -38.52
N ARG A 393 -10.78 -18.02 -37.74
CA ARG A 393 -11.25 -16.61 -37.68
C ARG A 393 -11.00 -15.88 -39.02
N LEU A 394 -9.82 -16.00 -39.59
CA LEU A 394 -9.50 -15.40 -40.86
C LEU A 394 -10.40 -15.93 -41.99
N ILE A 395 -10.67 -17.24 -42.00
CA ILE A 395 -11.61 -17.87 -42.93
C ILE A 395 -13.02 -17.32 -42.74
N ALA A 396 -13.49 -17.19 -41.49
CA ALA A 396 -14.81 -16.64 -41.16
C ALA A 396 -14.94 -15.16 -41.55
N ALA A 397 -13.90 -14.34 -41.31
CA ALA A 397 -13.85 -12.95 -41.72
C ALA A 397 -13.86 -12.81 -43.28
N ALA A 398 -13.07 -13.61 -43.99
CA ALA A 398 -13.06 -13.64 -45.43
C ALA A 398 -14.40 -14.08 -46.04
N ARG A 399 -15.12 -15.01 -45.39
CA ARG A 399 -16.50 -15.40 -45.80
C ARG A 399 -17.51 -14.29 -45.59
N ARG A 400 -17.40 -13.48 -44.52
CA ARG A 400 -18.26 -12.31 -44.28
C ARG A 400 -17.98 -11.15 -45.22
N ALA A 401 -16.72 -10.98 -45.65
CA ALA A 401 -16.31 -9.93 -46.59
C ALA A 401 -16.66 -10.22 -48.07
N ARG A 402 -17.08 -11.45 -48.44
CA ARG A 402 -17.54 -11.74 -49.79
C ARG A 402 -18.88 -11.06 -50.05
N PRO A 403 -18.99 -10.14 -51.03
CA PRO A 403 -20.27 -9.52 -51.35
C PRO A 403 -21.22 -10.60 -51.87
N VAL A 404 -22.42 -10.65 -51.28
CA VAL A 404 -23.54 -11.44 -51.83
C VAL A 404 -23.79 -10.93 -53.24
N LYS A 405 -23.40 -11.69 -54.25
CA LYS A 405 -23.83 -11.42 -55.62
C LYS A 405 -25.35 -11.50 -55.67
N SER A 406 -26.01 -10.37 -55.60
CA SER A 406 -27.43 -10.22 -55.87
C SER A 406 -27.70 -10.69 -57.27
N GLY A 407 -28.22 -11.88 -57.42
CA GLY A 407 -28.76 -12.38 -58.66
C GLY A 407 -30.04 -11.63 -59.00
N ALA A 408 -29.92 -10.52 -59.70
CA ALA A 408 -31.08 -9.87 -60.30
C ALA A 408 -31.59 -10.77 -61.46
N PHE A 409 -32.54 -11.61 -61.18
CA PHE A 409 -33.30 -12.29 -62.21
C PHE A 409 -34.29 -11.29 -62.82
N THR A 410 -33.91 -10.75 -64.01
CA THR A 410 -34.79 -9.93 -64.81
C THR A 410 -35.87 -10.83 -65.40
N ARG A 411 -37.11 -10.78 -64.91
CA ARG A 411 -38.30 -11.34 -65.52
C ARG A 411 -38.69 -10.45 -66.74
N LEU A 412 -38.40 -10.90 -67.93
CA LEU A 412 -38.99 -10.36 -69.17
C LEU A 412 -40.46 -10.72 -69.26
N SER A 413 -41.33 -9.74 -69.06
CA SER A 413 -42.76 -9.80 -69.31
C SER A 413 -43.01 -9.94 -70.82
N ARG A 414 -43.55 -11.09 -71.27
CA ARG A 414 -44.17 -11.23 -72.57
C ARG A 414 -45.55 -10.56 -72.52
N ARG A 415 -45.73 -9.46 -73.16
CA ARG A 415 -47.04 -8.96 -73.55
C ARG A 415 -47.49 -9.70 -74.86
N ASN A 416 -48.59 -10.43 -74.74
CA ASN A 416 -49.33 -10.89 -75.88
C ASN A 416 -50.04 -9.74 -76.56
N ILE A 417 -49.86 -9.67 -77.88
CA ILE A 417 -50.71 -8.92 -78.77
C ILE A 417 -51.56 -9.97 -79.52
N THR A 418 -52.86 -9.93 -79.38
CA THR A 418 -53.83 -10.51 -80.27
C THR A 418 -55.07 -9.63 -80.32
N GLY A 419 -55.40 -9.22 -81.59
CA GLY A 419 -56.71 -8.93 -82.06
C GLY A 419 -57.27 -7.58 -81.86
#